data_08baa2bfe4635aa2660d532486ae8085
#
_entry.id   08baa2bfe4635aa2660d532486ae8085
#
_cell.length_a   1.000
_cell.length_b   1.000
_cell.length_c   1.000
_cell.angle_alpha   90.00
_cell.angle_beta   90.00
_cell.angle_gamma   90.00
#
_symmetry.space_group_name_H-M   'P 1'
#
loop_
_entity.id
_entity.type
_entity.pdbx_description
1 polymer ?
#
loop_
_entity_poly.entity_id
_entity_poly.type
_entity_poly.pdbx_seq_one_letter_code
_entity_poly.pdbx_strand_id
1 'polypeptide(L)'
;MKEPIVVNRFLPAAMICLLLILAAVVPAAAQTIDAKEYKLDNGMQVLMVERHDAPVVMAAICARVGSANEVAGITGISHLFEHMMFKGSEKIGTKDIKLDLEVMAKLDSLRALMRDEEAIMREELRRGRIKDMADPNAKTSRYRSLESVFDSLVLVERELIIKDQLDEIYTKNGGNFLNAFTSQDMTAYFVRIPRNKIELYMWLESDRFSHPVFREFYSERDVVREERRLGVESTPTGLIDEDFNSMVWKSSSYHWDVIGWPSDLGAITHEQANAYYNTYYSPNNLTMVLVGDLNPEETIKMVRKYFNSIPRGKMSPPDVVTLEEKQYGEKRLIAEAETDPTVEILYHTVAWKHPDSYALDVLAGIMGGKTGRLYKALVEEKGIAKSSSGGGGRMMGGGGRRMAVDASQDSRKYAGAFDISAEGVSGVKPEQLESAIYEVIEGMQKDTVSTEELQKVKNQLRVDGIRSIDFMSGLGIIFYLGQAAAMGDWTEANNAPKKLDLVTATDVKRVANTYFAKNQRNVLIVNPKTDSTASASGEGKEDPRFAQFSQMIKSSKDAARLEQMIGMLSGQMDSMEDPKEKAQMEKLIKIANERLKELKAAKDK
;
A
#
# COMPACT_ATOMS: atom_id res chain seq x y z
N MET A 1 1.62 26.09 84.64
CA MET A 1 2.39 25.44 83.56
C MET A 1 1.39 24.92 82.59
N LYS A 2 1.31 25.54 81.41
CA LYS A 2 0.43 25.11 80.31
C LYS A 2 1.33 24.44 79.25
N GLU A 3 1.08 23.15 78.95
CA GLU A 3 1.78 22.43 77.83
C GLU A 3 1.29 22.92 76.46
N PRO A 4 2.15 23.02 75.46
CA PRO A 4 1.74 23.41 74.10
C PRO A 4 1.20 22.21 73.31
N ILE A 5 0.03 22.42 72.71
CA ILE A 5 -0.61 21.50 71.79
C ILE A 5 0.21 21.47 70.47
N VAL A 6 0.84 20.32 70.14
CA VAL A 6 1.51 20.12 68.87
C VAL A 6 0.44 19.73 67.79
N VAL A 7 0.10 20.71 66.95
CA VAL A 7 -0.79 20.51 65.83
C VAL A 7 0.01 19.80 64.73
N ASN A 8 -0.39 18.56 64.40
CA ASN A 8 0.22 17.69 63.38
C ASN A 8 0.01 18.26 61.99
N ARG A 9 1.07 18.87 61.37
CA ARG A 9 1.04 19.53 60.04
C ARG A 9 1.17 18.59 58.84
N PHE A 10 1.06 17.26 59.04
CA PHE A 10 1.25 16.26 57.96
C PHE A 10 -0.05 15.84 57.26
N LEU A 11 -1.24 16.16 57.76
CA LEU A 11 -2.51 15.80 57.12
C LEU A 11 -2.80 16.48 55.75
N PRO A 12 -2.43 17.77 55.49
CA PRO A 12 -2.75 18.38 54.21
C PRO A 12 -1.88 17.92 53.04
N ALA A 13 -0.62 17.50 53.28
CA ALA A 13 0.26 17.03 52.23
C ALA A 13 -0.15 15.65 51.66
N ALA A 14 -0.56 14.72 52.51
CA ALA A 14 -1.05 13.42 52.12
C ALA A 14 -2.37 13.51 51.33
N MET A 15 -3.25 14.43 51.68
CA MET A 15 -4.52 14.67 50.99
C MET A 15 -4.33 15.35 49.62
N ILE A 16 -3.33 16.24 49.49
CA ILE A 16 -2.94 16.86 48.23
C ILE A 16 -2.29 15.82 47.27
N CYS A 17 -1.43 14.93 47.80
CA CYS A 17 -0.88 13.82 47.00
C CYS A 17 -1.96 12.84 46.54
N LEU A 18 -2.94 12.52 47.38
CA LEU A 18 -4.06 11.64 47.03
C LEU A 18 -4.99 12.30 45.98
N LEU A 19 -5.22 13.60 46.06
CA LEU A 19 -5.98 14.37 45.06
C LEU A 19 -5.21 14.51 43.74
N LEU A 20 -3.89 14.61 43.75
CA LEU A 20 -3.05 14.63 42.56
C LEU A 20 -2.97 13.23 41.89
N ILE A 21 -3.00 12.16 42.66
CA ILE A 21 -3.07 10.78 42.13
C ILE A 21 -4.46 10.48 41.55
N LEU A 22 -5.55 10.97 42.17
CA LEU A 22 -6.90 10.85 41.62
C LEU A 22 -7.12 11.72 40.35
N ALA A 23 -6.43 12.86 40.22
CA ALA A 23 -6.48 13.68 39.01
C ALA A 23 -5.65 13.13 37.86
N ALA A 24 -4.71 12.19 38.11
CA ALA A 24 -3.86 11.56 37.10
C ALA A 24 -4.53 10.33 36.43
N VAL A 25 -5.67 9.87 36.90
CA VAL A 25 -6.49 8.86 36.25
C VAL A 25 -7.61 9.52 35.44
N VAL A 26 -7.23 10.44 34.54
CA VAL A 26 -8.09 10.75 33.41
C VAL A 26 -7.98 9.51 32.51
N PRO A 27 -9.06 8.72 32.29
CA PRO A 27 -9.01 7.69 31.26
C PRO A 27 -8.61 8.43 29.98
N ALA A 28 -7.50 8.02 29.36
CA ALA A 28 -7.15 8.51 28.04
C ALA A 28 -8.34 8.15 27.14
N ALA A 29 -9.24 9.11 26.96
CA ALA A 29 -10.35 8.93 26.04
C ALA A 29 -9.72 8.55 24.70
N ALA A 30 -10.13 7.44 24.15
CA ALA A 30 -9.70 7.05 22.81
C ALA A 30 -9.93 8.26 21.91
N GLN A 31 -8.87 8.73 21.25
CA GLN A 31 -8.96 9.91 20.41
C GLN A 31 -9.95 9.57 19.29
N THR A 32 -11.16 10.12 19.37
CA THR A 32 -12.19 9.94 18.36
C THR A 32 -11.97 10.95 17.25
N ILE A 33 -12.04 10.49 16.02
CA ILE A 33 -12.01 11.38 14.86
C ILE A 33 -13.38 12.05 14.78
N ASP A 34 -13.43 13.37 15.04
CA ASP A 34 -14.66 14.16 14.91
C ASP A 34 -14.90 14.50 13.44
N ALA A 35 -15.45 13.52 12.71
CA ALA A 35 -15.75 13.66 11.30
C ALA A 35 -17.21 14.04 11.11
N LYS A 36 -17.46 15.14 10.37
CA LYS A 36 -18.79 15.53 9.90
C LYS A 36 -19.08 14.88 8.56
N GLU A 37 -20.17 14.15 8.49
CA GLU A 37 -20.62 13.47 7.27
C GLU A 37 -21.68 14.30 6.54
N TYR A 38 -21.50 14.40 5.22
CA TYR A 38 -22.49 14.95 4.30
C TYR A 38 -22.68 14.00 3.11
N LYS A 39 -23.87 14.05 2.52
CA LYS A 39 -24.16 13.32 1.29
C LYS A 39 -24.66 14.27 0.23
N LEU A 40 -24.11 14.20 -0.97
CA LEU A 40 -24.54 14.98 -2.12
C LEU A 40 -25.76 14.34 -2.79
N ASP A 41 -26.48 15.11 -3.60
CA ASP A 41 -27.68 14.65 -4.32
C ASP A 41 -27.37 13.51 -5.30
N ASN A 42 -26.16 13.51 -5.88
CA ASN A 42 -25.66 12.45 -6.75
C ASN A 42 -25.14 11.19 -6.00
N GLY A 43 -25.21 11.22 -4.66
CA GLY A 43 -24.84 10.10 -3.81
C GLY A 43 -23.42 10.08 -3.30
N MET A 44 -22.56 11.04 -3.69
CA MET A 44 -21.20 11.16 -3.18
C MET A 44 -21.21 11.42 -1.68
N GLN A 45 -20.41 10.65 -0.93
CA GLN A 45 -20.17 10.86 0.49
C GLN A 45 -19.05 11.86 0.70
N VAL A 46 -19.18 12.75 1.70
CA VAL A 46 -18.16 13.73 2.05
C VAL A 46 -17.94 13.67 3.56
N LEU A 47 -16.71 13.41 3.96
CA LEU A 47 -16.27 13.37 5.35
C LEU A 47 -15.32 14.55 5.59
N MET A 48 -15.56 15.33 6.62
CA MET A 48 -14.74 16.50 6.96
C MET A 48 -14.28 16.45 8.40
N VAL A 49 -12.99 16.64 8.62
CA VAL A 49 -12.38 16.76 9.94
C VAL A 49 -11.71 18.13 10.05
N GLU A 50 -12.24 18.95 10.95
CA GLU A 50 -11.74 20.30 11.21
C GLU A 50 -10.50 20.26 12.11
N ARG A 51 -9.38 20.83 11.65
CA ARG A 51 -8.11 20.97 12.38
C ARG A 51 -7.45 22.29 12.01
N HIS A 52 -7.07 23.08 13.03
CA HIS A 52 -6.51 24.42 12.86
C HIS A 52 -5.03 24.53 13.24
N ASP A 53 -4.32 23.41 13.29
CA ASP A 53 -2.90 23.34 13.68
C ASP A 53 -1.99 24.00 12.62
N ALA A 54 -2.40 23.98 11.36
CA ALA A 54 -1.70 24.59 10.24
C ALA A 54 -2.69 25.04 9.16
N PRO A 55 -2.39 26.12 8.39
CA PRO A 55 -3.31 26.65 7.37
C PRO A 55 -3.30 25.81 6.09
N VAL A 56 -3.47 24.52 6.22
CA VAL A 56 -3.47 23.54 5.11
C VAL A 56 -4.65 22.59 5.22
N VAL A 57 -5.05 22.02 4.10
CA VAL A 57 -6.04 20.95 4.02
C VAL A 57 -5.43 19.77 3.28
N MET A 58 -5.47 18.60 3.90
CA MET A 58 -5.26 17.33 3.24
C MET A 58 -6.59 16.88 2.66
N ALA A 59 -6.64 16.67 1.35
CA ALA A 59 -7.85 16.36 0.61
C ALA A 59 -7.67 15.06 -0.16
N ALA A 60 -8.69 14.20 -0.16
CA ALA A 60 -8.68 12.97 -0.94
C ALA A 60 -10.04 12.65 -1.55
N ILE A 61 -10.03 11.92 -2.66
CA ILE A 61 -11.18 11.21 -3.21
C ILE A 61 -10.83 9.72 -3.21
N CYS A 62 -11.65 8.94 -2.50
CA CYS A 62 -11.52 7.50 -2.36
C CYS A 62 -12.62 6.82 -3.18
N ALA A 63 -12.24 6.01 -4.15
CA ALA A 63 -13.14 5.14 -4.91
C ALA A 63 -13.23 3.78 -4.22
N ARG A 64 -14.45 3.27 -4.03
CA ARG A 64 -14.70 1.95 -3.40
C ARG A 64 -14.48 0.83 -4.42
N VAL A 65 -13.28 0.76 -4.93
CA VAL A 65 -12.86 -0.18 -5.95
C VAL A 65 -11.35 -0.42 -5.88
N GLY A 66 -10.96 -1.66 -6.03
CA GLY A 66 -9.57 -2.10 -6.08
C GLY A 66 -9.45 -3.44 -6.80
N SER A 67 -8.34 -4.15 -6.63
CA SER A 67 -8.10 -5.39 -7.36
C SER A 67 -9.15 -6.49 -7.07
N ALA A 68 -9.82 -6.45 -5.91
CA ALA A 68 -10.91 -7.38 -5.60
C ALA A 68 -12.13 -7.26 -6.53
N ASN A 69 -12.29 -6.13 -7.20
CA ASN A 69 -13.40 -5.88 -8.13
C ASN A 69 -13.06 -6.23 -9.58
N GLU A 70 -11.85 -6.70 -9.82
CA GLU A 70 -11.38 -7.10 -11.15
C GLU A 70 -11.87 -8.51 -11.51
N VAL A 71 -11.70 -8.86 -12.76
CA VAL A 71 -11.96 -10.21 -13.28
C VAL A 71 -10.80 -10.66 -14.15
N ALA A 72 -10.63 -11.96 -14.31
CA ALA A 72 -9.63 -12.53 -15.22
C ALA A 72 -9.75 -11.91 -16.63
N GLY A 73 -8.63 -11.51 -17.18
CA GLY A 73 -8.52 -10.80 -18.47
C GLY A 73 -8.35 -9.29 -18.34
N ILE A 74 -8.60 -8.70 -17.16
CA ILE A 74 -8.39 -7.29 -16.88
C ILE A 74 -7.78 -7.05 -15.49
N THR A 75 -7.06 -8.03 -14.93
CA THR A 75 -6.36 -7.83 -13.65
C THR A 75 -5.29 -6.75 -13.78
N GLY A 76 -5.13 -5.94 -12.74
CA GLY A 76 -4.27 -4.76 -12.75
C GLY A 76 -4.92 -3.49 -13.30
N ILE A 77 -6.20 -3.55 -13.75
CA ILE A 77 -6.89 -2.37 -14.27
C ILE A 77 -7.10 -1.31 -13.20
N SER A 78 -7.31 -1.67 -11.93
CA SER A 78 -7.45 -0.71 -10.82
C SER A 78 -6.17 0.10 -10.61
N HIS A 79 -5.01 -0.56 -10.69
CA HIS A 79 -3.71 0.09 -10.58
C HIS A 79 -3.40 0.94 -11.83
N LEU A 80 -3.75 0.44 -13.02
CA LEU A 80 -3.66 1.25 -14.24
C LEU A 80 -4.50 2.52 -14.12
N PHE A 81 -5.71 2.46 -13.50
CA PHE A 81 -6.53 3.64 -13.25
C PHE A 81 -5.91 4.62 -12.26
N GLU A 82 -5.15 4.15 -11.29
CA GLU A 82 -4.35 5.02 -10.44
C GLU A 82 -3.51 5.97 -11.30
N HIS A 83 -2.79 5.45 -12.31
CA HIS A 83 -1.99 6.24 -13.25
C HIS A 83 -2.84 7.10 -14.18
N MET A 84 -3.88 6.51 -14.76
CA MET A 84 -4.69 7.16 -15.79
C MET A 84 -5.40 8.41 -15.29
N MET A 85 -5.77 8.46 -14.02
CA MET A 85 -6.43 9.64 -13.45
C MET A 85 -5.50 10.86 -13.32
N PHE A 86 -4.19 10.73 -13.48
CA PHE A 86 -3.25 11.88 -13.55
C PHE A 86 -3.06 12.43 -14.97
N LYS A 87 -3.61 11.78 -15.99
CA LYS A 87 -3.45 12.19 -17.40
C LYS A 87 -4.29 13.42 -17.80
N GLY A 88 -5.11 13.91 -16.87
CA GLY A 88 -5.87 15.14 -17.00
C GLY A 88 -7.31 14.93 -17.49
N SER A 89 -7.86 15.97 -18.08
CA SER A 89 -9.26 16.08 -18.51
C SER A 89 -9.36 16.67 -19.93
N GLU A 90 -10.57 17.00 -20.36
CA GLU A 90 -10.76 17.74 -21.60
C GLU A 90 -10.11 19.14 -21.58
N LYS A 91 -9.88 19.73 -20.38
CA LYS A 91 -9.32 21.07 -20.21
C LYS A 91 -7.85 21.09 -19.81
N ILE A 92 -7.35 19.98 -19.25
CA ILE A 92 -6.02 19.88 -18.66
C ILE A 92 -5.29 18.71 -19.30
N GLY A 93 -4.01 18.89 -19.64
CA GLY A 93 -3.12 17.83 -20.12
C GLY A 93 -2.89 17.82 -21.64
N THR A 94 -3.53 18.69 -22.41
CA THR A 94 -3.31 18.75 -23.87
C THR A 94 -3.29 20.18 -24.41
N LYS A 95 -2.61 20.38 -25.52
CA LYS A 95 -2.57 21.63 -26.28
C LYS A 95 -3.78 21.82 -27.20
N ASP A 96 -4.36 20.70 -27.68
CA ASP A 96 -5.52 20.67 -28.58
C ASP A 96 -6.34 19.38 -28.31
N ILE A 97 -7.43 19.53 -27.55
CA ILE A 97 -8.30 18.42 -27.17
C ILE A 97 -8.94 17.73 -28.39
N LYS A 98 -9.28 18.48 -29.44
CA LYS A 98 -9.94 17.90 -30.60
C LYS A 98 -9.00 16.96 -31.37
N LEU A 99 -7.78 17.44 -31.64
CA LEU A 99 -6.77 16.66 -32.34
C LEU A 99 -6.32 15.48 -31.47
N ASP A 100 -6.21 15.66 -30.16
CA ASP A 100 -5.87 14.63 -29.18
C ASP A 100 -6.87 13.47 -29.23
N LEU A 101 -8.16 13.74 -29.14
CA LEU A 101 -9.21 12.72 -29.25
C LEU A 101 -9.22 12.02 -30.63
N GLU A 102 -8.93 12.75 -31.72
CA GLU A 102 -8.80 12.14 -33.06
C GLU A 102 -7.61 11.16 -33.14
N VAL A 103 -6.48 11.53 -32.54
CA VAL A 103 -5.28 10.65 -32.49
C VAL A 103 -5.55 9.42 -31.64
N MET A 104 -6.14 9.58 -30.45
CA MET A 104 -6.52 8.47 -29.58
C MET A 104 -7.45 7.49 -30.27
N ALA A 105 -8.49 7.97 -30.97
CA ALA A 105 -9.41 7.11 -31.73
C ALA A 105 -8.70 6.31 -32.84
N LYS A 106 -7.68 6.89 -33.49
CA LYS A 106 -6.85 6.18 -34.48
C LYS A 106 -5.96 5.13 -33.82
N LEU A 107 -5.37 5.44 -32.69
CA LEU A 107 -4.59 4.48 -31.89
C LEU A 107 -5.45 3.28 -31.46
N ASP A 108 -6.67 3.53 -30.97
CA ASP A 108 -7.61 2.45 -30.62
C ASP A 108 -7.97 1.56 -31.81
N SER A 109 -8.21 2.18 -32.96
CA SER A 109 -8.52 1.44 -34.21
C SER A 109 -7.36 0.57 -34.67
N LEU A 110 -6.13 1.09 -34.60
CA LEU A 110 -4.93 0.31 -34.92
C LEU A 110 -4.71 -0.83 -33.91
N ARG A 111 -4.89 -0.56 -32.62
CA ARG A 111 -4.78 -1.62 -31.60
C ARG A 111 -5.80 -2.72 -31.79
N ALA A 112 -7.01 -2.40 -32.24
CA ALA A 112 -7.99 -3.43 -32.58
C ALA A 112 -7.48 -4.36 -33.68
N LEU A 113 -6.94 -3.80 -34.76
CA LEU A 113 -6.34 -4.59 -35.87
C LEU A 113 -5.09 -5.39 -35.39
N MET A 114 -4.28 -4.81 -34.53
CA MET A 114 -3.12 -5.51 -33.96
C MET A 114 -3.56 -6.69 -33.07
N ARG A 115 -4.65 -6.58 -32.32
CA ARG A 115 -5.20 -7.69 -31.51
C ARG A 115 -5.65 -8.87 -32.37
N ASP A 116 -6.16 -8.63 -33.58
CA ASP A 116 -6.50 -9.71 -34.51
C ASP A 116 -5.24 -10.54 -34.90
N GLU A 117 -4.13 -9.84 -35.15
CA GLU A 117 -2.84 -10.50 -35.44
C GLU A 117 -2.27 -11.17 -34.17
N GLU A 118 -2.40 -10.56 -32.99
CA GLU A 118 -2.01 -11.18 -31.73
C GLU A 118 -2.80 -12.46 -31.44
N ALA A 119 -4.06 -12.54 -31.86
CA ALA A 119 -4.85 -13.78 -31.75
C ALA A 119 -4.23 -14.91 -32.60
N ILE A 120 -3.74 -14.58 -33.78
CA ILE A 120 -3.02 -15.55 -34.63
C ILE A 120 -1.71 -15.97 -33.95
N MET A 121 -0.94 -15.02 -33.45
CA MET A 121 0.31 -15.29 -32.73
C MET A 121 0.10 -16.15 -31.48
N ARG A 122 -0.96 -15.88 -30.68
CA ARG A 122 -1.34 -16.69 -29.51
C ARG A 122 -1.67 -18.14 -29.91
N GLU A 123 -2.31 -18.36 -31.06
CA GLU A 123 -2.58 -19.71 -31.57
C GLU A 123 -1.28 -20.42 -32.00
N GLU A 124 -0.34 -19.71 -32.64
CA GLU A 124 0.97 -20.24 -32.98
C GLU A 124 1.79 -20.60 -31.72
N LEU A 125 1.69 -19.78 -30.65
CA LEU A 125 2.30 -20.06 -29.36
C LEU A 125 1.70 -21.34 -28.74
N ARG A 126 0.37 -21.45 -28.71
CA ARG A 126 -0.32 -22.64 -28.19
C ARG A 126 0.05 -23.92 -28.95
N ARG A 127 0.34 -23.81 -30.23
CA ARG A 127 0.81 -24.94 -31.06
C ARG A 127 2.32 -25.20 -30.99
N GLY A 128 3.05 -24.40 -30.17
CA GLY A 128 4.50 -24.54 -30.02
C GLY A 128 5.32 -24.14 -31.26
N ARG A 129 4.73 -23.41 -32.22
CA ARG A 129 5.43 -22.93 -33.41
C ARG A 129 6.23 -21.66 -33.15
N ILE A 130 5.85 -20.87 -32.17
CA ILE A 130 6.64 -19.78 -31.58
C ILE A 130 6.80 -20.06 -30.10
N LYS A 131 7.86 -19.54 -29.49
CA LYS A 131 8.16 -19.72 -28.06
C LYS A 131 7.75 -18.52 -27.23
N ASP A 132 7.73 -17.36 -27.85
CA ASP A 132 7.43 -16.07 -27.19
C ASP A 132 6.76 -15.15 -28.23
N MET A 133 5.68 -14.50 -27.84
CA MET A 133 5.00 -13.49 -28.66
C MET A 133 5.80 -12.17 -28.75
N ALA A 134 6.68 -11.91 -27.80
CA ALA A 134 7.56 -10.74 -27.81
C ALA A 134 8.73 -10.87 -28.78
N ASP A 135 9.06 -12.10 -29.25
CA ASP A 135 10.10 -12.31 -30.24
C ASP A 135 9.75 -11.56 -31.54
N PRO A 136 10.60 -10.63 -32.01
CA PRO A 136 10.40 -9.92 -33.27
C PRO A 136 10.14 -10.85 -34.48
N ASN A 137 10.70 -12.04 -34.47
CA ASN A 137 10.52 -13.03 -35.55
C ASN A 137 9.14 -13.73 -35.47
N ALA A 138 8.50 -13.72 -34.32
CA ALA A 138 7.16 -14.27 -34.15
C ALA A 138 6.06 -13.33 -34.70
N LYS A 139 6.36 -12.04 -34.85
CA LYS A 139 5.41 -11.04 -35.35
C LYS A 139 5.10 -11.27 -36.82
N THR A 140 3.81 -11.25 -37.20
CA THR A 140 3.39 -11.29 -38.58
C THR A 140 3.86 -10.05 -39.36
N SER A 141 3.95 -10.11 -40.67
CA SER A 141 4.30 -8.93 -41.49
C SER A 141 3.26 -7.81 -41.33
N ARG A 142 1.98 -8.17 -41.19
CA ARG A 142 0.89 -7.22 -40.99
C ARG A 142 0.98 -6.56 -39.60
N TYR A 143 1.29 -7.34 -38.55
CA TYR A 143 1.52 -6.77 -37.22
C TYR A 143 2.62 -5.73 -37.23
N ARG A 144 3.79 -6.03 -37.83
CA ARG A 144 4.91 -5.08 -37.92
C ARG A 144 4.55 -3.79 -38.65
N SER A 145 3.75 -3.90 -39.72
CA SER A 145 3.28 -2.72 -40.45
C SER A 145 2.34 -1.86 -39.63
N LEU A 146 1.40 -2.49 -38.90
CA LEU A 146 0.48 -1.77 -37.99
C LEU A 146 1.25 -1.14 -36.82
N GLU A 147 2.20 -1.86 -36.21
CA GLU A 147 3.06 -1.38 -35.13
C GLU A 147 3.84 -0.12 -35.54
N SER A 148 4.43 -0.09 -36.73
CA SER A 148 5.15 1.08 -37.23
C SER A 148 4.26 2.34 -37.36
N VAL A 149 3.01 2.17 -37.81
CA VAL A 149 2.03 3.28 -37.90
C VAL A 149 1.58 3.69 -36.49
N PHE A 150 1.35 2.71 -35.62
CA PHE A 150 0.97 2.95 -34.23
C PHE A 150 2.05 3.77 -33.50
N ASP A 151 3.32 3.36 -33.58
CA ASP A 151 4.44 4.06 -32.96
C ASP A 151 4.56 5.52 -33.45
N SER A 152 4.31 5.73 -34.75
CA SER A 152 4.31 7.08 -35.34
C SER A 152 3.19 7.95 -34.75
N LEU A 153 1.99 7.40 -34.52
CA LEU A 153 0.88 8.12 -33.89
C LEU A 153 1.11 8.38 -32.40
N VAL A 154 1.76 7.47 -31.68
CA VAL A 154 2.18 7.70 -30.29
C VAL A 154 3.11 8.92 -30.19
N LEU A 155 4.02 9.10 -31.14
CA LEU A 155 4.87 10.31 -31.17
C LEU A 155 4.05 11.58 -31.41
N VAL A 156 3.03 11.52 -32.30
CA VAL A 156 2.11 12.67 -32.51
C VAL A 156 1.31 12.98 -31.25
N GLU A 157 0.77 11.96 -30.55
CA GLU A 157 0.08 12.12 -29.27
C GLU A 157 0.98 12.82 -28.24
N ARG A 158 2.23 12.37 -28.08
CA ARG A 158 3.21 12.96 -27.14
C ARG A 158 3.49 14.44 -27.40
N GLU A 159 3.46 14.88 -28.67
CA GLU A 159 3.64 16.30 -29.00
C GLU A 159 2.45 17.17 -28.57
N LEU A 160 1.25 16.61 -28.49
CA LEU A 160 0.04 17.30 -28.04
C LEU A 160 -0.02 17.45 -26.52
N ILE A 161 0.58 16.52 -25.78
CA ILE A 161 0.48 16.46 -24.33
C ILE A 161 1.24 17.61 -23.66
N ILE A 162 0.62 18.17 -22.62
CA ILE A 162 1.25 19.04 -21.64
C ILE A 162 1.55 18.16 -20.43
N LYS A 163 2.80 17.67 -20.39
CA LYS A 163 3.23 16.71 -19.40
C LYS A 163 3.09 17.25 -17.97
N ASP A 164 2.59 16.43 -17.07
CA ASP A 164 2.48 16.69 -15.63
C ASP A 164 1.71 17.99 -15.29
N GLN A 165 0.84 18.48 -16.19
CA GLN A 165 0.15 19.77 -16.04
C GLN A 165 -0.70 19.83 -14.76
N LEU A 166 -1.33 18.72 -14.34
CA LEU A 166 -2.11 18.68 -13.12
C LEU A 166 -1.23 18.92 -11.89
N ASP A 167 -0.09 18.23 -11.81
CA ASP A 167 0.89 18.39 -10.73
C ASP A 167 1.48 19.80 -10.73
N GLU A 168 1.81 20.34 -11.92
CA GLU A 168 2.32 21.69 -12.07
C GLU A 168 1.33 22.74 -11.54
N ILE A 169 0.03 22.59 -11.80
CA ILE A 169 -1.00 23.51 -11.30
C ILE A 169 -1.04 23.45 -9.77
N TYR A 170 -1.07 22.26 -9.16
CA TYR A 170 -1.04 22.12 -7.70
C TYR A 170 0.23 22.73 -7.11
N THR A 171 1.39 22.35 -7.59
CA THR A 171 2.69 22.79 -7.07
C THR A 171 2.87 24.31 -7.16
N LYS A 172 2.52 24.94 -8.30
CA LYS A 172 2.54 26.41 -8.46
C LYS A 172 1.60 27.15 -7.50
N ASN A 173 0.57 26.48 -7.01
CA ASN A 173 -0.38 27.04 -6.04
C ASN A 173 -0.09 26.62 -4.58
N GLY A 174 1.10 26.05 -4.31
CA GLY A 174 1.54 25.64 -2.98
C GLY A 174 1.04 24.27 -2.54
N GLY A 175 0.42 23.50 -3.44
CA GLY A 175 0.07 22.11 -3.22
C GLY A 175 1.31 21.21 -3.18
N ASN A 176 1.24 20.14 -2.43
CA ASN A 176 2.28 19.13 -2.35
C ASN A 176 1.70 17.78 -1.93
N PHE A 177 2.50 16.72 -1.94
CA PHE A 177 2.05 15.34 -1.68
C PHE A 177 0.90 14.90 -2.61
N LEU A 178 0.84 15.42 -3.86
CA LEU A 178 -0.06 14.87 -4.87
C LEU A 178 0.37 13.44 -5.15
N ASN A 179 -0.49 12.49 -4.83
CA ASN A 179 -0.22 11.06 -5.01
C ASN A 179 -1.52 10.25 -5.03
N ALA A 180 -1.39 8.95 -5.28
CA ALA A 180 -2.48 7.99 -5.18
C ALA A 180 -1.96 6.65 -4.67
N PHE A 181 -2.85 5.75 -4.35
CA PHE A 181 -2.55 4.34 -4.13
C PHE A 181 -3.77 3.46 -4.42
N THR A 182 -3.51 2.23 -4.78
CA THR A 182 -4.49 1.18 -5.00
C THR A 182 -4.25 0.03 -4.04
N SER A 183 -5.32 -0.44 -3.41
CA SER A 183 -5.35 -1.66 -2.61
C SER A 183 -6.35 -2.66 -3.21
N GLN A 184 -6.60 -3.74 -2.51
CA GLN A 184 -7.58 -4.73 -2.94
C GLN A 184 -9.03 -4.17 -2.96
N ASP A 185 -9.35 -3.26 -2.04
CA ASP A 185 -10.73 -2.79 -1.83
C ASP A 185 -10.93 -1.28 -2.07
N MET A 186 -9.86 -0.52 -2.36
CA MET A 186 -9.91 0.93 -2.50
C MET A 186 -8.81 1.46 -3.41
N THR A 187 -9.17 2.50 -4.20
CA THR A 187 -8.21 3.39 -4.87
C THR A 187 -8.42 4.81 -4.35
N ALA A 188 -7.35 5.48 -3.92
CA ALA A 188 -7.43 6.81 -3.34
C ALA A 188 -6.46 7.78 -4.02
N TYR A 189 -6.93 9.00 -4.25
CA TYR A 189 -6.17 10.13 -4.82
C TYR A 189 -6.14 11.25 -3.81
N PHE A 190 -4.98 11.76 -3.46
CA PHE A 190 -4.86 12.75 -2.40
C PHE A 190 -3.80 13.80 -2.68
N VAL A 191 -3.99 14.98 -2.07
CA VAL A 191 -3.09 16.12 -2.17
C VAL A 191 -3.21 16.96 -0.91
N ARG A 192 -2.11 17.60 -0.50
CA ARG A 192 -2.12 18.63 0.53
C ARG A 192 -2.06 20.01 -0.12
N ILE A 193 -3.01 20.88 0.22
CA ILE A 193 -3.16 22.21 -0.34
C ILE A 193 -3.25 23.28 0.76
N PRO A 194 -2.82 24.53 0.49
CA PRO A 194 -3.11 25.66 1.37
C PRO A 194 -4.63 25.87 1.51
N ARG A 195 -5.11 26.25 2.70
CA ARG A 195 -6.56 26.45 2.96
C ARG A 195 -7.23 27.43 1.98
N ASN A 196 -6.53 28.47 1.54
CA ASN A 196 -7.04 29.45 0.59
C ASN A 196 -7.08 28.94 -0.86
N LYS A 197 -6.67 27.70 -1.11
CA LYS A 197 -6.68 27.03 -2.43
C LYS A 197 -7.67 25.86 -2.49
N ILE A 198 -8.51 25.68 -1.48
CA ILE A 198 -9.49 24.59 -1.46
C ILE A 198 -10.47 24.67 -2.66
N GLU A 199 -10.82 25.87 -3.12
CA GLU A 199 -11.67 26.05 -4.30
C GLU A 199 -10.97 25.60 -5.61
N LEU A 200 -9.64 25.80 -5.71
CA LEU A 200 -8.85 25.26 -6.81
C LEU A 200 -8.91 23.73 -6.84
N TYR A 201 -8.78 23.08 -5.67
CA TYR A 201 -8.93 21.64 -5.56
C TYR A 201 -10.32 21.19 -6.03
N MET A 202 -11.39 21.85 -5.58
CA MET A 202 -12.74 21.49 -5.99
C MET A 202 -12.94 21.59 -7.50
N TRP A 203 -12.36 22.63 -8.11
CA TRP A 203 -12.44 22.82 -9.57
C TRP A 203 -11.64 21.73 -10.32
N LEU A 204 -10.38 21.48 -9.94
CA LEU A 204 -9.52 20.50 -10.59
C LEU A 204 -10.09 19.08 -10.49
N GLU A 205 -10.48 18.67 -9.28
CA GLU A 205 -10.98 17.32 -9.06
C GLU A 205 -12.37 17.11 -9.70
N SER A 206 -13.26 18.10 -9.61
CA SER A 206 -14.57 17.98 -10.26
C SER A 206 -14.45 17.84 -11.78
N ASP A 207 -13.51 18.55 -12.40
CA ASP A 207 -13.25 18.45 -13.85
C ASP A 207 -12.65 17.09 -14.19
N ARG A 208 -11.64 16.64 -13.44
CA ARG A 208 -10.98 15.35 -13.60
C ARG A 208 -11.93 14.15 -13.44
N PHE A 209 -12.85 14.22 -12.46
CA PHE A 209 -13.85 13.17 -12.21
C PHE A 209 -15.14 13.32 -13.04
N SER A 210 -15.30 14.39 -13.82
CA SER A 210 -16.43 14.55 -14.75
C SER A 210 -16.08 14.17 -16.17
N HIS A 211 -14.92 14.59 -16.62
CA HIS A 211 -14.50 14.52 -18.01
C HIS A 211 -13.03 14.04 -18.13
N PRO A 212 -12.69 12.87 -17.57
CA PRO A 212 -11.34 12.34 -17.69
C PRO A 212 -11.03 12.01 -19.15
N VAL A 213 -9.78 12.21 -19.52
CA VAL A 213 -9.26 11.76 -20.83
C VAL A 213 -8.05 10.87 -20.57
N PHE A 214 -8.17 9.61 -20.95
CA PHE A 214 -7.15 8.58 -20.66
C PHE A 214 -6.05 8.59 -21.74
N ARG A 215 -5.31 9.72 -21.80
CA ARG A 215 -4.17 9.92 -22.70
C ARG A 215 -3.06 8.95 -22.42
N GLU A 216 -2.23 8.69 -23.42
CA GLU A 216 -1.08 7.78 -23.26
C GLU A 216 -1.46 6.38 -22.73
N PHE A 217 -2.71 5.97 -22.92
CA PHE A 217 -3.24 4.72 -22.34
C PHE A 217 -2.30 3.51 -22.58
N TYR A 218 -1.83 3.35 -23.79
CA TYR A 218 -0.97 2.23 -24.15
C TYR A 218 0.44 2.39 -23.61
N SER A 219 0.96 3.61 -23.53
CA SER A 219 2.25 3.91 -22.90
C SER A 219 2.22 3.66 -21.40
N GLU A 220 1.11 4.02 -20.72
CA GLU A 220 0.97 3.76 -19.29
C GLU A 220 0.82 2.27 -18.96
N ARG A 221 0.17 1.49 -19.80
CA ARG A 221 0.19 0.02 -19.67
C ARG A 221 1.63 -0.53 -19.66
N ASP A 222 2.49 0.02 -20.52
CA ASP A 222 3.89 -0.40 -20.57
C ASP A 222 4.66 0.09 -19.33
N VAL A 223 4.34 1.27 -18.77
CA VAL A 223 4.87 1.74 -17.49
C VAL A 223 4.49 0.78 -16.35
N VAL A 224 3.20 0.40 -16.24
CA VAL A 224 2.74 -0.55 -15.20
C VAL A 224 3.39 -1.93 -15.37
N ARG A 225 3.61 -2.39 -16.61
CA ARG A 225 4.36 -3.63 -16.88
C ARG A 225 5.82 -3.54 -16.44
N GLU A 226 6.45 -2.37 -16.64
CA GLU A 226 7.82 -2.15 -16.18
C GLU A 226 7.89 -2.06 -14.64
N GLU A 227 6.90 -1.46 -13.98
CA GLU A 227 6.80 -1.49 -12.52
C GLU A 227 6.64 -2.90 -11.99
N ARG A 228 5.81 -3.72 -12.63
CA ARG A 228 5.70 -5.15 -12.31
C ARG A 228 7.05 -5.84 -12.47
N ARG A 229 7.74 -5.61 -13.59
CA ARG A 229 9.06 -6.18 -13.85
C ARG A 229 10.05 -5.82 -12.74
N LEU A 230 10.06 -4.56 -12.30
CA LEU A 230 10.96 -4.07 -11.25
C LEU A 230 10.53 -4.52 -9.84
N GLY A 231 9.24 -4.47 -9.54
CA GLY A 231 8.72 -4.69 -8.18
C GLY A 231 8.43 -6.16 -7.86
N VAL A 232 8.16 -6.99 -8.86
CA VAL A 232 7.82 -8.40 -8.69
C VAL A 232 8.86 -9.31 -9.34
N GLU A 233 9.06 -9.20 -10.68
CA GLU A 233 9.84 -10.19 -11.43
C GLU A 233 11.35 -10.09 -11.17
N SER A 234 11.88 -8.91 -10.86
CA SER A 234 13.31 -8.68 -10.58
C SER A 234 13.66 -8.79 -9.09
N THR A 235 12.69 -9.05 -8.21
CA THR A 235 12.96 -9.25 -6.78
C THR A 235 13.20 -10.73 -6.46
N PRO A 236 14.05 -11.08 -5.49
CA PRO A 236 14.41 -12.47 -5.21
C PRO A 236 13.21 -13.38 -4.90
N THR A 237 12.17 -12.86 -4.25
CA THR A 237 10.99 -13.64 -3.81
C THR A 237 9.69 -13.23 -4.49
N GLY A 238 9.65 -12.15 -5.28
CA GLY A 238 8.38 -11.55 -5.74
C GLY A 238 7.46 -12.50 -6.50
N LEU A 239 8.00 -13.34 -7.41
CA LEU A 239 7.20 -14.36 -8.09
C LEU A 239 6.79 -15.51 -7.15
N ILE A 240 7.60 -15.82 -6.15
CA ILE A 240 7.29 -16.84 -5.14
C ILE A 240 6.15 -16.33 -4.25
N ASP A 241 6.19 -15.06 -3.84
CA ASP A 241 5.16 -14.42 -3.02
C ASP A 241 3.82 -14.36 -3.79
N GLU A 242 3.87 -14.06 -5.10
CA GLU A 242 2.70 -14.09 -5.99
C GLU A 242 2.11 -15.50 -6.12
N ASP A 243 2.94 -16.52 -6.34
CA ASP A 243 2.51 -17.92 -6.39
C ASP A 243 1.89 -18.36 -5.06
N PHE A 244 2.49 -17.96 -3.93
CA PHE A 244 1.98 -18.26 -2.61
C PHE A 244 0.62 -17.61 -2.37
N ASN A 245 0.46 -16.31 -2.66
CA ASN A 245 -0.81 -15.61 -2.54
C ASN A 245 -1.90 -16.28 -3.40
N SER A 246 -1.55 -16.63 -4.64
CA SER A 246 -2.46 -17.33 -5.56
C SER A 246 -2.85 -18.73 -5.07
N MET A 247 -1.93 -19.44 -4.40
CA MET A 247 -2.21 -20.74 -3.78
C MET A 247 -3.12 -20.59 -2.55
N VAL A 248 -2.89 -19.56 -1.73
CA VAL A 248 -3.66 -19.30 -0.50
C VAL A 248 -5.12 -19.08 -0.85
N TRP A 249 -5.41 -18.12 -1.71
CA TRP A 249 -6.76 -17.74 -2.12
C TRP A 249 -7.21 -18.56 -3.33
N LYS A 250 -8.12 -19.50 -3.13
CA LYS A 250 -8.57 -20.42 -4.18
C LYS A 250 -9.62 -19.80 -5.10
N SER A 251 -10.61 -19.15 -4.52
CA SER A 251 -11.79 -18.66 -5.24
C SER A 251 -11.98 -17.14 -5.10
N SER A 252 -11.52 -16.56 -4.03
CA SER A 252 -11.56 -15.12 -3.81
C SER A 252 -10.73 -14.37 -4.85
N SER A 253 -11.22 -13.22 -5.30
CA SER A 253 -10.44 -12.30 -6.14
C SER A 253 -9.22 -11.69 -5.44
N TYR A 254 -8.97 -12.01 -4.17
CA TYR A 254 -7.71 -11.68 -3.49
C TYR A 254 -6.51 -12.52 -3.92
N HIS A 255 -6.71 -13.50 -4.83
CA HIS A 255 -5.64 -14.39 -5.28
C HIS A 255 -4.68 -13.76 -6.30
N TRP A 256 -5.00 -12.63 -6.92
CA TRP A 256 -4.06 -11.86 -7.73
C TRP A 256 -3.59 -10.60 -7.02
N ASP A 257 -2.40 -10.17 -7.35
CA ASP A 257 -1.83 -8.94 -6.84
C ASP A 257 -2.48 -7.71 -7.48
N VAL A 258 -2.41 -6.58 -6.79
CA VAL A 258 -2.92 -5.28 -7.27
C VAL A 258 -2.30 -4.89 -8.61
N ILE A 259 -1.04 -5.26 -8.85
CA ILE A 259 -0.35 -4.97 -10.11
C ILE A 259 -0.92 -5.77 -11.30
N GLY A 260 -1.62 -6.88 -11.06
CA GLY A 260 -2.23 -7.73 -12.07
C GLY A 260 -1.28 -8.67 -12.82
N TRP A 261 -1.86 -9.60 -13.60
CA TRP A 261 -1.08 -10.55 -14.40
C TRP A 261 -0.47 -9.89 -15.64
N PRO A 262 0.76 -10.28 -16.05
CA PRO A 262 1.43 -9.70 -17.23
C PRO A 262 0.62 -9.84 -18.52
N SER A 263 -0.07 -10.97 -18.69
CA SER A 263 -0.93 -11.24 -19.85
C SER A 263 -2.11 -10.28 -19.94
N ASP A 264 -2.73 -10.00 -18.81
CA ASP A 264 -3.89 -9.13 -18.71
C ASP A 264 -3.49 -7.67 -18.94
N LEU A 265 -2.44 -7.20 -18.27
CA LEU A 265 -1.88 -5.85 -18.49
C LEU A 265 -1.60 -5.58 -19.97
N GLY A 266 -1.05 -6.57 -20.71
CA GLY A 266 -0.83 -6.45 -22.16
C GLY A 266 -2.10 -6.41 -22.99
N ALA A 267 -3.22 -6.95 -22.47
CA ALA A 267 -4.47 -7.14 -23.19
C ALA A 267 -5.55 -6.08 -22.90
N ILE A 268 -5.52 -5.41 -21.74
CA ILE A 268 -6.50 -4.38 -21.35
C ILE A 268 -6.67 -3.36 -22.49
N THR A 269 -7.93 -3.08 -22.83
CA THR A 269 -8.28 -2.15 -23.90
C THR A 269 -8.79 -0.83 -23.33
N HIS A 270 -8.68 0.24 -24.11
CA HIS A 270 -9.23 1.53 -23.75
C HIS A 270 -10.77 1.47 -23.57
N GLU A 271 -11.47 0.62 -24.33
CA GLU A 271 -12.91 0.38 -24.15
C GLU A 271 -13.22 -0.25 -22.79
N GLN A 272 -12.43 -1.26 -22.37
CA GLN A 272 -12.58 -1.88 -21.03
C GLN A 272 -12.27 -0.87 -19.92
N ALA A 273 -11.28 -0.01 -20.13
CA ALA A 273 -10.97 1.07 -19.22
C ALA A 273 -12.14 2.05 -19.07
N ASN A 274 -12.73 2.52 -20.17
CA ASN A 274 -13.90 3.38 -20.13
C ASN A 274 -15.10 2.70 -19.44
N ALA A 275 -15.34 1.41 -19.69
CA ALA A 275 -16.38 0.65 -19.02
C ALA A 275 -16.13 0.52 -17.51
N TYR A 276 -14.88 0.29 -17.11
CA TYR A 276 -14.46 0.23 -15.72
C TYR A 276 -14.67 1.57 -15.00
N TYR A 277 -14.24 2.68 -15.61
CA TYR A 277 -14.47 4.01 -15.09
C TYR A 277 -15.95 4.30 -14.87
N ASN A 278 -16.77 4.09 -15.88
CA ASN A 278 -18.21 4.33 -15.81
C ASN A 278 -18.91 3.50 -14.73
N THR A 279 -18.37 2.33 -14.41
CA THR A 279 -18.90 1.44 -13.39
C THR A 279 -18.49 1.87 -11.98
N TYR A 280 -17.22 2.19 -11.76
CA TYR A 280 -16.66 2.29 -10.42
C TYR A 280 -16.35 3.73 -9.98
N TYR A 281 -16.15 4.68 -10.91
CA TYR A 281 -15.78 6.07 -10.60
C TYR A 281 -16.97 7.04 -10.61
N SER A 282 -18.17 6.51 -10.48
CA SER A 282 -19.39 7.31 -10.34
C SER A 282 -19.52 7.89 -8.92
N PRO A 283 -20.10 9.10 -8.74
CA PRO A 283 -20.18 9.79 -7.45
C PRO A 283 -20.73 8.96 -6.30
N ASN A 284 -21.73 8.11 -6.56
CA ASN A 284 -22.32 7.23 -5.54
C ASN A 284 -21.39 6.09 -5.07
N ASN A 285 -20.22 5.94 -5.69
CA ASN A 285 -19.16 5.02 -5.27
C ASN A 285 -17.92 5.75 -4.75
N LEU A 286 -17.97 7.08 -4.65
CA LEU A 286 -16.86 7.91 -4.20
C LEU A 286 -17.10 8.48 -2.80
N THR A 287 -16.04 8.58 -2.02
CA THR A 287 -16.01 9.28 -0.75
C THR A 287 -14.93 10.35 -0.81
N MET A 288 -15.31 11.62 -0.63
CA MET A 288 -14.35 12.72 -0.44
C MET A 288 -14.02 12.82 1.04
N VAL A 289 -12.75 12.90 1.38
CA VAL A 289 -12.26 13.09 2.75
C VAL A 289 -11.42 14.37 2.79
N LEU A 290 -11.80 15.32 3.64
CA LEU A 290 -11.12 16.60 3.82
C LEU A 290 -10.69 16.76 5.29
N VAL A 291 -9.42 16.98 5.53
CA VAL A 291 -8.86 17.10 6.89
C VAL A 291 -7.97 18.33 6.98
N GLY A 292 -8.28 19.27 7.85
CA GLY A 292 -7.41 20.44 8.06
C GLY A 292 -8.15 21.73 8.38
N ASP A 293 -7.52 22.85 8.05
CA ASP A 293 -8.03 24.19 8.35
C ASP A 293 -9.16 24.59 7.39
N LEU A 294 -10.35 24.10 7.67
CA LEU A 294 -11.57 24.34 6.91
C LEU A 294 -12.77 24.54 7.85
N ASN A 295 -13.77 25.27 7.36
CA ASN A 295 -15.08 25.32 7.98
C ASN A 295 -16.03 24.38 7.21
N PRO A 296 -16.58 23.35 7.83
CA PRO A 296 -17.40 22.35 7.16
C PRO A 296 -18.66 22.93 6.50
N GLU A 297 -19.33 23.91 7.13
CA GLU A 297 -20.57 24.52 6.61
C GLU A 297 -20.35 25.40 5.38
N GLU A 298 -19.18 26.01 5.26
CA GLU A 298 -18.77 26.76 4.07
C GLU A 298 -18.24 25.81 2.99
N THR A 299 -17.43 24.85 3.41
CA THR A 299 -16.78 23.90 2.50
C THR A 299 -17.81 23.01 1.79
N ILE A 300 -18.88 22.57 2.47
CA ILE A 300 -19.91 21.73 1.82
C ILE A 300 -20.67 22.50 0.73
N LYS A 301 -20.84 23.83 0.87
CA LYS A 301 -21.45 24.66 -0.19
C LYS A 301 -20.57 24.66 -1.44
N MET A 302 -19.26 24.73 -1.23
CA MET A 302 -18.27 24.69 -2.31
C MET A 302 -18.25 23.29 -2.97
N VAL A 303 -18.21 22.21 -2.18
CA VAL A 303 -18.30 20.85 -2.72
C VAL A 303 -19.58 20.68 -3.56
N ARG A 304 -20.73 21.11 -3.09
CA ARG A 304 -21.99 21.06 -3.85
C ARG A 304 -21.93 21.86 -5.14
N LYS A 305 -21.32 23.05 -5.12
CA LYS A 305 -21.15 23.90 -6.31
C LYS A 305 -20.44 23.16 -7.44
N TYR A 306 -19.40 22.40 -7.12
CA TYR A 306 -18.53 21.75 -8.11
C TYR A 306 -18.93 20.32 -8.44
N PHE A 307 -19.41 19.54 -7.45
CA PHE A 307 -19.61 18.10 -7.60
C PHE A 307 -21.08 17.68 -7.82
N ASN A 308 -22.10 18.50 -7.44
CA ASN A 308 -23.49 18.10 -7.62
C ASN A 308 -23.90 17.91 -9.09
N SER A 309 -23.24 18.60 -10.02
CA SER A 309 -23.50 18.48 -11.46
C SER A 309 -22.98 17.18 -12.08
N ILE A 310 -22.07 16.47 -11.39
CA ILE A 310 -21.57 15.19 -11.87
C ILE A 310 -22.71 14.17 -11.75
N PRO A 311 -23.11 13.51 -12.84
CA PRO A 311 -24.26 12.62 -12.81
C PRO A 311 -23.99 11.40 -11.92
N ARG A 312 -25.01 10.99 -11.17
CA ARG A 312 -24.98 9.75 -10.42
C ARG A 312 -24.83 8.57 -11.37
N GLY A 313 -24.03 7.57 -10.99
CA GLY A 313 -23.95 6.30 -11.73
C GLY A 313 -25.32 5.66 -11.90
N LYS A 314 -25.60 5.15 -13.09
CA LYS A 314 -26.88 4.53 -13.46
C LYS A 314 -27.21 3.31 -12.61
N MET A 315 -26.16 2.57 -12.20
CA MET A 315 -26.24 1.41 -11.33
C MET A 315 -25.21 1.52 -10.22
N SER A 316 -25.42 0.85 -9.10
CA SER A 316 -24.35 0.61 -8.14
C SER A 316 -23.34 -0.36 -8.75
N PRO A 317 -22.05 -0.24 -8.44
CA PRO A 317 -21.07 -1.24 -8.83
C PRO A 317 -21.51 -2.65 -8.43
N PRO A 318 -21.23 -3.67 -9.24
CA PRO A 318 -21.55 -5.05 -8.90
C PRO A 318 -20.83 -5.45 -7.60
N ASP A 319 -21.51 -6.23 -6.78
CA ASP A 319 -20.90 -6.79 -5.56
C ASP A 319 -19.99 -7.97 -5.92
N VAL A 320 -18.96 -8.18 -5.11
CA VAL A 320 -18.08 -9.35 -5.21
C VAL A 320 -18.78 -10.52 -4.50
N VAL A 321 -19.41 -11.37 -5.29
CA VAL A 321 -20.23 -12.48 -4.76
C VAL A 321 -19.45 -13.76 -4.53
N THR A 322 -18.29 -13.91 -5.20
CA THR A 322 -17.43 -15.08 -5.05
C THR A 322 -16.55 -14.90 -3.81
N LEU A 323 -16.83 -15.67 -2.79
CA LEU A 323 -16.10 -15.68 -1.54
C LEU A 323 -15.04 -16.80 -1.53
N GLU A 324 -14.11 -16.75 -0.58
CA GLU A 324 -13.14 -17.82 -0.40
C GLU A 324 -13.81 -19.10 0.08
N GLU A 325 -13.51 -20.19 -0.59
CA GLU A 325 -14.00 -21.53 -0.26
C GLU A 325 -13.25 -22.14 0.92
N LYS A 326 -13.95 -22.93 1.72
CA LYS A 326 -13.36 -23.61 2.88
C LYS A 326 -12.15 -24.45 2.47
N GLN A 327 -11.07 -24.29 3.20
CA GLN A 327 -9.88 -25.12 3.08
C GLN A 327 -10.07 -26.45 3.85
N TYR A 328 -9.71 -27.57 3.21
CA TYR A 328 -9.85 -28.91 3.80
C TYR A 328 -8.51 -29.56 4.17
N GLY A 329 -7.41 -29.07 3.66
CA GLY A 329 -6.08 -29.61 3.92
C GLY A 329 -5.01 -28.51 3.93
N GLU A 330 -3.90 -28.77 4.61
CA GLU A 330 -2.72 -27.91 4.58
C GLU A 330 -2.24 -27.75 3.13
N LYS A 331 -1.90 -26.52 2.75
CA LYS A 331 -1.23 -26.20 1.48
C LYS A 331 0.21 -25.80 1.77
N ARG A 332 1.13 -26.17 0.89
CA ARG A 332 2.56 -25.92 1.11
C ARG A 332 3.26 -25.59 -0.22
N LEU A 333 3.96 -24.49 -0.24
CA LEU A 333 4.87 -24.08 -1.30
C LEU A 333 6.29 -24.09 -0.77
N ILE A 334 7.19 -24.83 -1.45
CA ILE A 334 8.61 -24.89 -1.12
C ILE A 334 9.37 -24.36 -2.32
N ALA A 335 10.15 -23.31 -2.12
CA ALA A 335 10.88 -22.61 -3.16
C ALA A 335 12.34 -22.37 -2.76
N GLU A 336 13.15 -21.94 -3.72
CA GLU A 336 14.54 -21.50 -3.54
C GLU A 336 14.73 -20.10 -4.10
N ALA A 337 15.40 -19.23 -3.34
CA ALA A 337 15.71 -17.86 -3.77
C ALA A 337 17.06 -17.38 -3.22
N GLU A 338 17.57 -16.30 -3.80
CA GLU A 338 18.76 -15.60 -3.28
C GLU A 338 18.38 -14.75 -2.07
N THR A 339 18.02 -15.42 -0.97
CA THR A 339 17.61 -14.79 0.30
C THR A 339 18.02 -15.68 1.46
N ASP A 340 17.91 -15.16 2.68
CA ASP A 340 18.01 -15.97 3.89
C ASP A 340 16.81 -16.91 4.03
N PRO A 341 16.93 -18.00 4.80
CA PRO A 341 15.84 -18.96 4.99
C PRO A 341 14.60 -18.24 5.55
N THR A 342 13.48 -18.40 4.89
CA THR A 342 12.25 -17.71 5.30
C THR A 342 11.08 -18.70 5.41
N VAL A 343 10.25 -18.51 6.42
CA VAL A 343 8.98 -19.22 6.60
C VAL A 343 7.87 -18.20 6.74
N GLU A 344 6.80 -18.39 5.97
CA GLU A 344 5.55 -17.63 6.09
C GLU A 344 4.40 -18.62 6.26
N ILE A 345 3.54 -18.38 7.25
CA ILE A 345 2.38 -19.23 7.54
C ILE A 345 1.15 -18.35 7.56
N LEU A 346 0.21 -18.64 6.67
CA LEU A 346 -1.00 -17.87 6.52
C LEU A 346 -2.24 -18.73 6.82
N TYR A 347 -3.14 -18.18 7.63
CA TYR A 347 -4.43 -18.76 7.94
C TYR A 347 -5.56 -17.87 7.42
N HIS A 348 -6.56 -18.45 6.77
CA HIS A 348 -7.79 -17.71 6.48
C HIS A 348 -8.50 -17.33 7.77
N THR A 349 -8.92 -16.09 7.85
CA THR A 349 -9.68 -15.54 8.97
C THR A 349 -10.93 -14.81 8.47
N VAL A 350 -11.42 -13.87 9.24
CA VAL A 350 -12.69 -13.20 9.04
C VAL A 350 -12.57 -11.87 8.31
N ALA A 351 -13.63 -11.51 7.65
CA ALA A 351 -13.76 -10.21 7.01
C ALA A 351 -13.81 -9.07 8.05
N TRP A 352 -13.58 -7.87 7.57
CA TRP A 352 -13.67 -6.64 8.34
C TRP A 352 -15.01 -6.51 9.09
N LYS A 353 -14.98 -5.94 10.31
CA LYS A 353 -16.11 -5.81 11.25
C LYS A 353 -16.64 -7.12 11.84
N HIS A 354 -16.12 -8.27 11.46
CA HIS A 354 -16.51 -9.49 12.17
C HIS A 354 -16.06 -9.39 13.65
N PRO A 355 -16.86 -9.88 14.62
CA PRO A 355 -16.49 -9.79 16.04
C PRO A 355 -15.12 -10.38 16.38
N ASP A 356 -14.69 -11.41 15.67
CA ASP A 356 -13.40 -12.06 15.88
C ASP A 356 -12.21 -11.25 15.33
N SER A 357 -12.42 -10.30 14.40
CA SER A 357 -11.31 -9.50 13.86
C SER A 357 -10.54 -8.77 14.96
N TYR A 358 -11.24 -8.21 15.94
CA TYR A 358 -10.61 -7.48 17.05
C TYR A 358 -9.81 -8.40 17.99
N ALA A 359 -10.28 -9.62 18.21
CA ALA A 359 -9.54 -10.61 19.01
C ALA A 359 -8.30 -11.13 18.24
N LEU A 360 -8.38 -11.23 16.92
CA LEU A 360 -7.27 -11.58 16.05
C LEU A 360 -6.23 -10.45 15.99
N ASP A 361 -6.65 -9.18 15.95
CA ASP A 361 -5.73 -8.02 16.05
C ASP A 361 -4.96 -8.04 17.37
N VAL A 362 -5.64 -8.32 18.48
CA VAL A 362 -4.98 -8.47 19.79
C VAL A 362 -4.04 -9.67 19.81
N LEU A 363 -4.44 -10.81 19.23
CA LEU A 363 -3.60 -11.99 19.09
C LEU A 363 -2.33 -11.69 18.27
N ALA A 364 -2.47 -10.95 17.16
CA ALA A 364 -1.35 -10.48 16.34
C ALA A 364 -0.38 -9.62 17.16
N GLY A 365 -0.89 -8.67 17.95
CA GLY A 365 -0.06 -7.85 18.83
C GLY A 365 0.64 -8.62 19.95
N ILE A 366 0.07 -9.74 20.44
CA ILE A 366 0.71 -10.62 21.43
C ILE A 366 1.82 -11.44 20.80
N MET A 367 1.60 -11.92 19.57
CA MET A 367 2.55 -12.78 18.86
C MET A 367 3.66 -11.98 18.18
N GLY A 368 3.33 -10.88 17.51
CA GLY A 368 4.21 -10.07 16.68
C GLY A 368 4.95 -8.96 17.43
N GLY A 369 5.76 -8.24 16.70
CA GLY A 369 6.55 -7.12 17.23
C GLY A 369 7.75 -7.54 18.08
N LYS A 370 8.67 -6.59 18.32
CA LYS A 370 9.91 -6.84 19.10
C LYS A 370 9.68 -7.32 20.55
N THR A 371 8.49 -7.16 21.08
CA THR A 371 8.14 -7.61 22.43
C THR A 371 7.16 -8.78 22.42
N GLY A 372 6.82 -9.27 21.24
CA GLY A 372 5.89 -10.38 21.04
C GLY A 372 6.51 -11.75 21.32
N ARG A 373 5.66 -12.74 21.44
CA ARG A 373 6.08 -14.11 21.80
C ARG A 373 6.96 -14.75 20.73
N LEU A 374 6.71 -14.47 19.44
CA LEU A 374 7.54 -14.98 18.34
C LEU A 374 8.96 -14.43 18.40
N TYR A 375 9.11 -13.12 18.59
CA TYR A 375 10.44 -12.50 18.69
C TYR A 375 11.23 -13.07 19.89
N LYS A 376 10.59 -13.19 21.04
CA LYS A 376 11.23 -13.78 22.23
C LYS A 376 11.69 -15.21 21.98
N ALA A 377 10.81 -16.05 21.42
CA ALA A 377 11.12 -17.46 21.19
C ALA A 377 12.20 -17.66 20.10
N LEU A 378 12.08 -16.97 18.95
CA LEU A 378 12.92 -17.24 17.80
C LEU A 378 14.23 -16.43 17.82
N VAL A 379 14.20 -15.20 18.33
CA VAL A 379 15.36 -14.28 18.33
C VAL A 379 16.10 -14.35 19.66
N GLU A 380 15.41 -14.13 20.80
CA GLU A 380 16.07 -14.00 22.11
C GLU A 380 16.45 -15.36 22.72
N GLU A 381 15.55 -16.35 22.70
CA GLU A 381 15.76 -17.65 23.36
C GLU A 381 16.49 -18.64 22.46
N LYS A 382 16.04 -18.82 21.21
CA LYS A 382 16.61 -19.83 20.29
C LYS A 382 17.73 -19.27 19.40
N GLY A 383 17.77 -17.95 19.15
CA GLY A 383 18.78 -17.30 18.30
C GLY A 383 18.77 -17.78 16.83
N ILE A 384 17.62 -18.26 16.34
CA ILE A 384 17.48 -18.84 14.99
C ILE A 384 16.92 -17.86 13.96
N ALA A 385 16.34 -16.74 14.39
CA ALA A 385 15.79 -15.71 13.51
C ALA A 385 16.53 -14.39 13.67
N LYS A 386 16.47 -13.55 12.64
CA LYS A 386 17.07 -12.21 12.64
C LYS A 386 16.30 -11.27 13.57
N SER A 387 17.00 -10.29 14.13
CA SER A 387 16.41 -9.22 14.95
C SER A 387 15.76 -8.09 14.13
N SER A 388 16.20 -7.94 12.88
CA SER A 388 15.65 -6.96 11.92
C SER A 388 15.74 -7.53 10.51
N SER A 389 14.76 -7.22 9.66
CA SER A 389 14.81 -7.61 8.25
C SER A 389 15.82 -6.75 7.49
N GLY A 390 16.69 -7.38 6.70
CA GLY A 390 17.58 -6.71 5.76
C GLY A 390 16.90 -6.28 4.45
N GLY A 391 15.65 -6.68 4.23
CA GLY A 391 14.87 -6.38 3.02
C GLY A 391 14.28 -4.99 3.03
N GLY A 392 14.47 -4.23 1.94
CA GLY A 392 13.78 -2.97 1.71
C GLY A 392 12.27 -3.21 1.61
N GLY A 393 11.51 -2.60 2.51
CA GLY A 393 10.06 -2.72 2.52
C GLY A 393 9.44 -2.18 1.23
N ARG A 394 8.39 -2.83 0.77
CA ARG A 394 7.47 -2.31 -0.24
C ARG A 394 6.97 -0.93 0.21
N MET A 395 7.39 0.13 -0.46
CA MET A 395 6.81 1.45 -0.26
C MET A 395 5.45 1.53 -0.97
N MET A 396 4.46 2.07 -0.26
CA MET A 396 3.13 2.48 -0.73
C MET A 396 2.33 1.43 -1.51
N GLY A 397 1.59 0.68 -0.79
CA GLY A 397 0.64 -0.33 -1.27
C GLY A 397 0.39 -1.42 -0.23
N GLY A 398 0.41 -1.06 1.07
CA GLY A 398 0.07 -1.97 2.17
C GLY A 398 1.23 -2.76 2.79
N GLY A 399 2.49 -2.42 2.51
CA GLY A 399 3.65 -3.10 3.09
C GLY A 399 4.59 -2.14 3.79
N GLY A 400 4.40 -1.91 5.08
CA GLY A 400 5.44 -1.37 5.95
C GLY A 400 6.68 -2.30 5.93
N ARG A 401 7.82 -1.80 6.41
CA ARG A 401 9.04 -2.59 6.60
C ARG A 401 8.68 -3.83 7.42
N ARG A 402 8.57 -5.02 6.80
CA ARG A 402 8.31 -6.26 7.52
C ARG A 402 9.42 -6.46 8.53
N MET A 403 9.05 -6.78 9.77
CA MET A 403 10.04 -7.23 10.74
C MET A 403 10.54 -8.62 10.33
N ALA A 404 11.75 -8.97 10.74
CA ALA A 404 12.29 -10.29 10.43
C ALA A 404 11.48 -11.41 11.09
N VAL A 405 10.78 -11.10 12.18
CA VAL A 405 9.81 -11.99 12.84
C VAL A 405 8.58 -11.16 13.15
N ASP A 406 7.44 -11.56 12.61
CA ASP A 406 6.20 -10.80 12.78
C ASP A 406 4.95 -11.68 12.78
N ALA A 407 3.85 -11.12 13.27
CA ALA A 407 2.50 -11.64 13.11
C ALA A 407 1.53 -10.49 12.89
N SER A 408 0.64 -10.62 11.92
CA SER A 408 -0.33 -9.59 11.56
C SER A 408 -1.68 -10.19 11.19
N GLN A 409 -2.75 -9.44 11.49
CA GLN A 409 -4.09 -9.73 11.03
C GLN A 409 -4.46 -8.72 9.93
N ASP A 410 -4.85 -9.21 8.77
CA ASP A 410 -5.37 -8.41 7.66
C ASP A 410 -6.85 -8.77 7.44
N SER A 411 -7.76 -7.91 7.93
CA SER A 411 -9.20 -8.05 7.74
C SER A 411 -9.66 -7.19 6.58
N ARG A 412 -9.76 -7.78 5.38
CA ARG A 412 -10.24 -7.14 4.16
C ARG A 412 -11.76 -7.15 4.10
N LYS A 413 -12.34 -6.53 3.10
CA LYS A 413 -13.80 -6.36 2.98
C LYS A 413 -14.56 -7.70 2.94
N TYR A 414 -14.05 -8.70 2.23
CA TYR A 414 -14.77 -9.96 1.97
C TYR A 414 -14.20 -11.17 2.73
N ALA A 415 -12.96 -11.12 3.14
CA ALA A 415 -12.27 -12.18 3.89
C ALA A 415 -11.09 -11.59 4.63
N GLY A 416 -10.45 -12.37 5.52
CA GLY A 416 -9.23 -11.97 6.20
C GLY A 416 -8.18 -13.06 6.20
N ALA A 417 -6.97 -12.67 6.55
CA ALA A 417 -5.84 -13.56 6.72
C ALA A 417 -5.04 -13.19 7.96
N PHE A 418 -4.55 -14.20 8.66
CA PHE A 418 -3.56 -14.04 9.72
C PHE A 418 -2.22 -14.56 9.20
N ASP A 419 -1.25 -13.68 9.12
CA ASP A 419 0.09 -13.94 8.61
C ASP A 419 1.08 -14.04 9.77
N ILE A 420 1.96 -15.06 9.73
CA ILE A 420 3.08 -15.24 10.63
C ILE A 420 4.32 -15.46 9.78
N SER A 421 5.32 -14.62 9.92
CA SER A 421 6.56 -14.71 9.14
C SER A 421 7.80 -14.70 10.01
N ALA A 422 8.84 -15.43 9.57
CA ALA A 422 10.15 -15.44 10.20
C ALA A 422 11.27 -15.56 9.16
N GLU A 423 12.25 -14.67 9.25
CA GLU A 423 13.50 -14.71 8.48
C GLU A 423 14.63 -15.24 9.37
N GLY A 424 15.23 -16.35 8.99
CA GLY A 424 16.28 -17.03 9.75
C GLY A 424 17.64 -16.37 9.62
N VAL A 425 18.51 -16.62 10.57
CA VAL A 425 19.93 -16.31 10.41
C VAL A 425 20.60 -17.30 9.44
N SER A 426 21.69 -16.90 8.84
CA SER A 426 22.41 -17.74 7.87
C SER A 426 22.78 -19.12 8.48
N GLY A 427 22.50 -20.20 7.74
CA GLY A 427 22.79 -21.58 8.14
C GLY A 427 21.67 -22.26 8.95
N VAL A 428 20.62 -21.54 9.35
CA VAL A 428 19.42 -22.13 9.96
C VAL A 428 18.56 -22.79 8.87
N LYS A 429 17.99 -23.93 9.17
CA LYS A 429 17.03 -24.58 8.28
C LYS A 429 15.62 -24.01 8.49
N PRO A 430 14.85 -23.74 7.41
CA PRO A 430 13.48 -23.22 7.55
C PRO A 430 12.59 -24.07 8.47
N GLU A 431 12.78 -25.40 8.52
CA GLU A 431 12.00 -26.29 9.37
C GLU A 431 12.21 -26.01 10.87
N GLN A 432 13.34 -25.43 11.26
CA GLN A 432 13.60 -25.01 12.64
C GLN A 432 12.77 -23.77 13.00
N LEU A 433 12.65 -22.82 12.05
CA LEU A 433 11.77 -21.65 12.20
C LEU A 433 10.31 -22.09 12.28
N GLU A 434 9.88 -22.95 11.35
CA GLU A 434 8.52 -23.47 11.28
C GLU A 434 8.13 -24.18 12.58
N SER A 435 9.00 -25.07 13.10
CA SER A 435 8.76 -25.78 14.35
C SER A 435 8.63 -24.82 15.54
N ALA A 436 9.50 -23.80 15.62
CA ALA A 436 9.44 -22.81 16.69
C ALA A 436 8.18 -21.94 16.62
N ILE A 437 7.71 -21.57 15.41
CA ILE A 437 6.43 -20.89 15.22
C ILE A 437 5.29 -21.76 15.74
N TYR A 438 5.27 -23.04 15.42
CA TYR A 438 4.21 -23.96 15.90
C TYR A 438 4.21 -24.11 17.42
N GLU A 439 5.37 -24.13 18.08
CA GLU A 439 5.45 -24.14 19.55
C GLU A 439 4.76 -22.89 20.16
N VAL A 440 4.98 -21.71 19.55
CA VAL A 440 4.32 -20.47 20.00
C VAL A 440 2.81 -20.54 19.76
N ILE A 441 2.36 -21.01 18.60
CA ILE A 441 0.93 -21.19 18.28
C ILE A 441 0.28 -22.15 19.28
N GLU A 442 0.90 -23.29 19.56
CA GLU A 442 0.40 -24.27 20.54
C GLU A 442 0.30 -23.66 21.94
N GLY A 443 1.26 -22.81 22.32
CA GLY A 443 1.20 -22.06 23.57
C GLY A 443 -0.01 -21.14 23.63
N MET A 444 -0.32 -20.43 22.52
CA MET A 444 -1.52 -19.56 22.43
C MET A 444 -2.83 -20.35 22.49
N GLN A 445 -2.84 -21.58 21.99
CA GLN A 445 -4.01 -22.47 22.05
C GLN A 445 -4.22 -23.12 23.42
N LYS A 446 -3.13 -23.44 24.12
CA LYS A 446 -3.19 -24.12 25.42
C LYS A 446 -3.37 -23.15 26.58
N ASP A 447 -2.61 -22.06 26.59
CA ASP A 447 -2.50 -21.18 27.74
C ASP A 447 -3.33 -19.90 27.52
N THR A 448 -3.90 -19.40 28.61
CA THR A 448 -4.57 -18.11 28.61
C THR A 448 -3.53 -17.00 28.87
N VAL A 449 -3.54 -15.96 28.05
CA VAL A 449 -2.62 -14.81 28.24
C VAL A 449 -2.86 -14.12 29.57
N SER A 450 -1.80 -13.59 30.19
CA SER A 450 -1.93 -12.88 31.46
C SER A 450 -2.67 -11.55 31.28
N THR A 451 -3.26 -11.04 32.35
CA THR A 451 -3.94 -9.74 32.35
C THR A 451 -2.99 -8.61 31.97
N GLU A 452 -1.74 -8.69 32.46
CA GLU A 452 -0.69 -7.70 32.21
C GLU A 452 -0.29 -7.69 30.73
N GLU A 453 -0.07 -8.87 30.12
CA GLU A 453 0.30 -9.01 28.72
C GLU A 453 -0.82 -8.50 27.81
N LEU A 454 -2.06 -8.90 28.09
CA LEU A 454 -3.23 -8.43 27.37
C LEU A 454 -3.37 -6.90 27.44
N GLN A 455 -3.25 -6.32 28.64
CA GLN A 455 -3.38 -4.88 28.82
C GLN A 455 -2.24 -4.11 28.13
N LYS A 456 -1.01 -4.63 28.20
CA LYS A 456 0.15 -4.06 27.49
C LYS A 456 -0.12 -3.98 25.98
N VAL A 457 -0.58 -5.07 25.36
CA VAL A 457 -0.85 -5.11 23.92
C VAL A 457 -1.99 -4.17 23.53
N LYS A 458 -3.09 -4.14 24.29
CA LYS A 458 -4.18 -3.20 24.05
C LYS A 458 -3.70 -1.74 24.11
N ASN A 459 -2.86 -1.40 25.08
CA ASN A 459 -2.28 -0.06 25.19
C ASN A 459 -1.38 0.25 23.99
N GLN A 460 -0.60 -0.72 23.51
CA GLN A 460 0.27 -0.55 22.35
C GLN A 460 -0.55 -0.32 21.09
N LEU A 461 -1.55 -1.16 20.80
CA LEU A 461 -2.46 -0.99 19.66
C LEU A 461 -3.17 0.37 19.68
N ARG A 462 -3.55 0.86 20.88
CA ARG A 462 -4.13 2.20 21.05
C ARG A 462 -3.13 3.30 20.69
N VAL A 463 -1.90 3.20 21.16
CA VAL A 463 -0.83 4.18 20.87
C VAL A 463 -0.50 4.17 19.37
N ASP A 464 -0.41 3.00 18.75
CA ASP A 464 -0.13 2.86 17.33
C ASP A 464 -1.28 3.43 16.48
N GLY A 465 -2.53 3.23 16.89
CA GLY A 465 -3.70 3.87 16.30
C GLY A 465 -3.64 5.40 16.37
N ILE A 466 -3.29 5.97 17.53
CA ILE A 466 -3.12 7.42 17.68
C ILE A 466 -2.01 7.95 16.77
N ARG A 467 -0.86 7.28 16.72
CA ARG A 467 0.26 7.67 15.85
C ARG A 467 -0.11 7.60 14.38
N SER A 468 -0.86 6.58 13.98
CA SER A 468 -1.34 6.43 12.61
C SER A 468 -2.29 7.56 12.21
N ILE A 469 -3.16 8.01 13.11
CA ILE A 469 -4.07 9.15 12.91
C ILE A 469 -3.29 10.46 12.76
N ASP A 470 -2.26 10.68 13.59
CA ASP A 470 -1.45 11.91 13.55
C ASP A 470 -0.41 11.94 12.41
N PHE A 471 -0.28 10.84 11.66
CA PHE A 471 0.69 10.74 10.57
C PHE A 471 0.49 11.85 9.53
N MET A 472 1.57 12.58 9.22
CA MET A 472 1.68 13.60 8.17
C MET A 472 0.54 14.63 8.15
N SER A 473 0.17 15.18 9.32
CA SER A 473 -0.79 16.30 9.41
C SER A 473 -2.13 16.05 8.71
N GLY A 474 -2.72 14.88 8.92
CA GLY A 474 -4.04 14.52 8.42
C GLY A 474 -4.08 13.42 7.36
N LEU A 475 -2.94 13.02 6.78
CA LEU A 475 -2.90 11.91 5.82
C LEU A 475 -3.33 10.58 6.47
N GLY A 476 -2.92 10.34 7.72
CA GLY A 476 -3.36 9.17 8.48
C GLY A 476 -4.88 9.13 8.66
N ILE A 477 -5.51 10.27 8.97
CA ILE A 477 -6.97 10.36 9.07
C ILE A 477 -7.64 10.03 7.73
N ILE A 478 -7.10 10.53 6.63
CA ILE A 478 -7.61 10.25 5.27
C ILE A 478 -7.61 8.75 4.99
N PHE A 479 -6.51 8.07 5.26
CA PHE A 479 -6.41 6.63 5.05
C PHE A 479 -7.40 5.87 5.94
N TYR A 480 -7.48 6.24 7.21
CA TYR A 480 -8.34 5.58 8.18
C TYR A 480 -9.83 5.71 7.83
N LEU A 481 -10.28 6.94 7.55
CA LEU A 481 -11.66 7.22 7.16
C LEU A 481 -11.98 6.73 5.76
N GLY A 482 -11.06 6.93 4.80
CA GLY A 482 -11.23 6.51 3.41
C GLY A 482 -11.37 5.00 3.29
N GLN A 483 -10.49 4.24 3.96
CA GLN A 483 -10.55 2.78 3.97
C GLN A 483 -11.84 2.27 4.65
N ALA A 484 -12.18 2.79 5.82
CA ALA A 484 -13.40 2.40 6.51
C ALA A 484 -14.67 2.74 5.69
N ALA A 485 -14.69 3.87 4.99
CA ALA A 485 -15.75 4.24 4.07
C ALA A 485 -15.80 3.32 2.84
N ALA A 486 -14.65 2.94 2.27
CA ALA A 486 -14.58 2.00 1.15
C ALA A 486 -15.07 0.61 1.53
N MET A 487 -14.80 0.17 2.76
CA MET A 487 -15.33 -1.08 3.32
C MET A 487 -16.82 -1.00 3.70
N GLY A 488 -17.43 0.19 3.69
CA GLY A 488 -18.88 0.39 3.82
C GLY A 488 -19.37 1.10 5.09
N ASP A 489 -18.48 1.39 6.06
CA ASP A 489 -18.87 2.07 7.31
C ASP A 489 -17.71 2.85 7.92
N TRP A 490 -17.61 4.14 7.58
CA TRP A 490 -16.56 5.01 8.11
C TRP A 490 -16.57 5.15 9.65
N THR A 491 -17.75 4.93 10.29
CA THR A 491 -17.87 5.07 11.75
C THR A 491 -17.08 4.00 12.50
N GLU A 492 -16.73 2.91 11.82
CA GLU A 492 -15.90 1.86 12.40
C GLU A 492 -14.49 2.35 12.74
N ALA A 493 -13.99 3.38 12.08
CA ALA A 493 -12.75 4.05 12.47
C ALA A 493 -12.76 4.50 13.96
N ASN A 494 -13.92 4.92 14.47
CA ASN A 494 -14.10 5.31 15.87
C ASN A 494 -14.60 4.17 16.78
N ASN A 495 -15.17 3.12 16.22
CA ASN A 495 -15.76 2.03 16.98
C ASN A 495 -14.79 0.86 17.20
N ALA A 496 -13.88 0.59 16.26
CA ALA A 496 -12.90 -0.49 16.37
C ALA A 496 -12.03 -0.39 17.64
N PRO A 497 -11.48 0.77 18.05
CA PRO A 497 -10.71 0.89 19.29
C PRO A 497 -11.51 0.50 20.54
N LYS A 498 -12.80 0.85 20.59
CA LYS A 498 -13.69 0.50 21.70
C LYS A 498 -13.96 -1.00 21.77
N LYS A 499 -14.08 -1.66 20.61
CA LYS A 499 -14.28 -3.11 20.52
C LYS A 499 -13.01 -3.88 20.87
N LEU A 500 -11.83 -3.38 20.48
CA LEU A 500 -10.54 -3.92 20.91
C LEU A 500 -10.40 -3.91 22.43
N ASP A 501 -10.87 -2.84 23.11
CA ASP A 501 -10.83 -2.74 24.57
C ASP A 501 -11.67 -3.83 25.26
N LEU A 502 -12.72 -4.32 24.63
CA LEU A 502 -13.61 -5.36 25.16
C LEU A 502 -13.04 -6.79 25.00
N VAL A 503 -12.03 -7.00 24.16
CA VAL A 503 -11.42 -8.32 23.96
C VAL A 503 -10.87 -8.88 25.26
N THR A 504 -11.21 -10.12 25.57
CA THR A 504 -10.75 -10.84 26.77
C THR A 504 -9.62 -11.84 26.45
N ALA A 505 -8.90 -12.28 27.46
CA ALA A 505 -7.90 -13.33 27.32
C ALA A 505 -8.52 -14.67 26.84
N THR A 506 -9.79 -14.90 27.18
CA THR A 506 -10.56 -16.06 26.69
C THR A 506 -10.86 -15.93 25.20
N ASP A 507 -11.16 -14.71 24.70
CA ASP A 507 -11.37 -14.48 23.27
C ASP A 507 -10.11 -14.74 22.46
N VAL A 508 -8.96 -14.26 22.93
CA VAL A 508 -7.65 -14.52 22.30
C VAL A 508 -7.38 -16.01 22.17
N LYS A 509 -7.55 -16.78 23.26
CA LYS A 509 -7.41 -18.24 23.23
C LYS A 509 -8.43 -18.90 22.30
N ARG A 510 -9.67 -18.45 22.32
CA ARG A 510 -10.75 -18.98 21.46
C ARG A 510 -10.42 -18.80 19.98
N VAL A 511 -10.02 -17.61 19.55
CA VAL A 511 -9.70 -17.36 18.14
C VAL A 511 -8.46 -18.14 17.70
N ALA A 512 -7.42 -18.28 18.54
CA ALA A 512 -6.27 -19.12 18.25
C ALA A 512 -6.67 -20.57 17.99
N ASN A 513 -7.61 -21.13 18.79
CA ASN A 513 -8.12 -22.48 18.59
C ASN A 513 -9.05 -22.60 17.38
N THR A 514 -9.79 -21.54 17.05
CA THR A 514 -10.75 -21.56 15.94
C THR A 514 -10.04 -21.50 14.58
N TYR A 515 -9.02 -20.65 14.44
CA TYR A 515 -8.43 -20.34 13.13
C TYR A 515 -7.10 -21.04 12.88
N PHE A 516 -6.33 -21.45 13.90
CA PHE A 516 -5.00 -22.02 13.71
C PHE A 516 -4.98 -23.56 13.68
N ALA A 517 -6.00 -24.16 13.10
CA ALA A 517 -6.03 -25.59 12.91
C ALA A 517 -4.99 -26.06 11.87
N LYS A 518 -4.39 -27.23 12.08
CA LYS A 518 -3.33 -27.78 11.22
C LYS A 518 -3.74 -27.84 9.73
N ASN A 519 -4.97 -28.26 9.45
CA ASN A 519 -5.50 -28.37 8.09
C ASN A 519 -5.86 -27.03 7.44
N GLN A 520 -5.75 -25.91 8.18
CA GLN A 520 -5.99 -24.56 7.69
C GLN A 520 -4.69 -23.80 7.36
N ARG A 521 -3.54 -24.43 7.56
CA ARG A 521 -2.23 -23.83 7.28
C ARG A 521 -2.01 -23.68 5.77
N ASN A 522 -1.53 -22.50 5.39
CA ASN A 522 -0.88 -22.27 4.11
C ASN A 522 0.56 -21.89 4.43
N VAL A 523 1.53 -22.68 4.00
CA VAL A 523 2.92 -22.57 4.42
C VAL A 523 3.79 -22.29 3.20
N LEU A 524 4.54 -21.20 3.25
CA LEU A 524 5.64 -20.92 2.34
C LEU A 524 6.96 -21.19 3.05
N ILE A 525 7.80 -21.96 2.40
CA ILE A 525 9.20 -22.20 2.80
C ILE A 525 10.09 -21.72 1.66
N VAL A 526 10.95 -20.74 1.94
CA VAL A 526 11.97 -20.30 1.00
C VAL A 526 13.34 -20.74 1.52
N ASN A 527 13.96 -21.65 0.79
CA ASN A 527 15.33 -22.09 1.05
C ASN A 527 16.32 -21.11 0.40
N PRO A 528 17.45 -20.81 1.05
CA PRO A 528 18.53 -20.10 0.40
C PRO A 528 19.04 -20.90 -0.81
N LYS A 529 19.13 -20.24 -1.96
CA LYS A 529 19.72 -20.86 -3.16
C LYS A 529 21.21 -21.05 -2.92
N THR A 530 21.62 -22.30 -2.80
CA THR A 530 23.04 -22.66 -2.73
C THR A 530 23.64 -22.58 -4.13
N ASP A 531 24.44 -21.55 -4.41
CA ASP A 531 25.30 -21.55 -5.58
C ASP A 531 26.23 -22.76 -5.53
N SER A 532 26.00 -23.72 -6.40
CA SER A 532 26.87 -24.89 -6.60
C SER A 532 28.27 -24.53 -7.12
N THR A 533 28.60 -23.24 -7.22
CA THR A 533 29.88 -22.71 -7.71
C THR A 533 30.60 -21.76 -6.74
N ALA A 534 30.05 -21.48 -5.55
CA ALA A 534 30.68 -20.61 -4.55
C ALA A 534 31.43 -21.40 -3.48
N SER A 535 32.30 -22.37 -3.88
CA SER A 535 33.40 -22.79 -3.01
C SER A 535 34.62 -21.89 -3.28
N ALA A 536 34.99 -21.13 -2.25
CA ALA A 536 36.26 -20.39 -2.10
C ALA A 536 36.48 -19.19 -3.03
N SER A 537 35.82 -18.07 -2.77
CA SER A 537 36.48 -16.75 -2.77
C SER A 537 35.56 -15.74 -2.07
N GLY A 538 35.86 -15.49 -0.80
CA GLY A 538 35.24 -14.40 -0.04
C GLY A 538 35.76 -13.05 -0.46
N GLU A 539 35.28 -12.49 -1.56
CA GLU A 539 35.41 -11.08 -1.89
C GLU A 539 34.15 -10.62 -2.64
N GLY A 540 33.36 -9.83 -1.95
CA GLY A 540 32.44 -8.79 -2.32
C GLY A 540 31.89 -8.74 -3.74
N LYS A 541 30.83 -9.50 -4.07
CA LYS A 541 29.90 -9.02 -5.10
C LYS A 541 29.10 -7.86 -4.50
N GLU A 542 29.15 -6.69 -5.14
CA GLU A 542 28.33 -5.55 -4.77
C GLU A 542 26.82 -5.93 -4.87
N ASP A 543 26.05 -5.53 -3.87
CA ASP A 543 24.58 -5.68 -3.88
C ASP A 543 24.03 -5.10 -5.20
N PRO A 544 23.27 -5.87 -5.99
CA PRO A 544 22.70 -5.39 -7.26
C PRO A 544 21.94 -4.07 -7.13
N ARG A 545 21.27 -3.87 -5.98
CA ARG A 545 20.59 -2.61 -5.65
C ARG A 545 21.57 -1.44 -5.48
N PHE A 546 22.71 -1.71 -4.85
CA PHE A 546 23.77 -0.72 -4.71
C PHE A 546 24.33 -0.32 -6.08
N ALA A 547 24.57 -1.29 -6.97
CA ALA A 547 25.01 -1.04 -8.33
C ALA A 547 24.00 -0.20 -9.13
N GLN A 548 22.71 -0.52 -9.02
CA GLN A 548 21.63 0.21 -9.68
C GLN A 548 21.48 1.64 -9.14
N PHE A 549 21.51 1.84 -7.83
CA PHE A 549 21.48 3.16 -7.19
C PHE A 549 22.70 4.00 -7.58
N SER A 550 23.88 3.39 -7.60
CA SER A 550 25.12 4.03 -8.08
C SER A 550 24.99 4.49 -9.53
N GLN A 551 24.39 3.68 -10.39
CA GLN A 551 24.19 4.01 -11.80
C GLN A 551 23.17 5.14 -11.99
N MET A 552 22.07 5.13 -11.22
CA MET A 552 21.08 6.20 -11.20
C MET A 552 21.71 7.54 -10.78
N ILE A 553 22.51 7.54 -9.72
CA ILE A 553 23.25 8.73 -9.26
C ILE A 553 24.19 9.24 -10.34
N LYS A 554 25.00 8.36 -10.95
CA LYS A 554 25.95 8.71 -12.01
C LYS A 554 25.27 9.26 -13.27
N SER A 555 24.07 8.80 -13.59
CA SER A 555 23.31 9.26 -14.76
C SER A 555 22.49 10.54 -14.50
N SER A 556 22.35 10.97 -13.25
CA SER A 556 21.59 12.16 -12.89
C SER A 556 22.14 13.42 -13.56
N LYS A 557 21.24 14.27 -14.08
CA LYS A 557 21.54 15.58 -14.67
C LYS A 557 21.07 16.75 -13.80
N ASP A 558 20.42 16.47 -12.69
CA ASP A 558 19.80 17.46 -11.80
C ASP A 558 20.59 17.60 -10.49
N ALA A 559 21.25 18.74 -10.34
CA ALA A 559 22.08 19.05 -9.18
C ALA A 559 21.26 19.22 -7.89
N ALA A 560 20.04 19.82 -7.98
CA ALA A 560 19.20 20.06 -6.82
C ALA A 560 18.65 18.71 -6.28
N ARG A 561 18.28 17.81 -7.15
CA ARG A 561 17.85 16.45 -6.80
C ARG A 561 18.96 15.64 -6.14
N LEU A 562 20.21 15.80 -6.61
CA LEU A 562 21.37 15.15 -5.97
C LEU A 562 21.64 15.71 -4.58
N GLU A 563 21.53 17.03 -4.36
CA GLU A 563 21.68 17.64 -3.03
C GLU A 563 20.62 17.13 -2.05
N GLN A 564 19.37 17.04 -2.48
CA GLN A 564 18.29 16.49 -1.67
C GLN A 564 18.52 15.01 -1.33
N MET A 565 19.00 14.22 -2.30
CA MET A 565 19.31 12.81 -2.11
C MET A 565 20.48 12.61 -1.13
N ILE A 566 21.54 13.41 -1.24
CA ILE A 566 22.66 13.37 -0.28
C ILE A 566 22.19 13.67 1.14
N GLY A 567 21.33 14.68 1.32
CA GLY A 567 20.75 15.01 2.63
C GLY A 567 19.95 13.86 3.22
N MET A 568 19.13 13.20 2.39
CA MET A 568 18.31 12.04 2.80
C MET A 568 19.17 10.82 3.17
N LEU A 569 20.16 10.48 2.33
CA LEU A 569 21.07 9.35 2.59
C LEU A 569 21.92 9.59 3.85
N SER A 570 22.39 10.82 4.07
CA SER A 570 23.16 11.18 5.27
C SER A 570 22.30 11.05 6.54
N GLY A 571 21.05 11.52 6.51
CA GLY A 571 20.13 11.38 7.65
C GLY A 571 19.75 9.93 7.97
N GLN A 572 19.68 9.05 6.96
CA GLN A 572 19.46 7.62 7.16
C GLN A 572 20.70 6.92 7.75
N MET A 573 21.89 7.32 7.34
CA MET A 573 23.16 6.72 7.81
C MET A 573 23.35 6.87 9.31
N ASP A 574 22.90 7.98 9.91
CA ASP A 574 23.02 8.23 11.36
C ASP A 574 22.16 7.27 12.21
N SER A 575 21.13 6.69 11.62
CA SER A 575 20.24 5.72 12.27
C SER A 575 20.56 4.25 12.00
N MET A 576 21.61 3.95 11.22
CA MET A 576 22.01 2.59 10.86
C MET A 576 22.94 1.97 11.92
N GLU A 577 22.59 0.74 12.33
CA GLU A 577 23.38 -0.04 13.29
C GLU A 577 24.36 -1.04 12.61
N ASP A 578 24.07 -1.48 11.37
CA ASP A 578 24.91 -2.44 10.64
C ASP A 578 26.12 -1.75 9.98
N PRO A 579 27.36 -2.14 10.33
CA PRO A 579 28.58 -1.54 9.76
C PRO A 579 28.71 -1.73 8.23
N LYS A 580 28.17 -2.82 7.66
CA LYS A 580 28.23 -3.08 6.21
C LYS A 580 27.25 -2.19 5.45
N GLU A 581 26.02 -2.05 5.93
CA GLU A 581 25.03 -1.14 5.35
C GLU A 581 25.54 0.31 5.43
N LYS A 582 26.12 0.70 6.56
CA LYS A 582 26.72 2.02 6.75
C LYS A 582 27.83 2.30 5.74
N ALA A 583 28.75 1.35 5.53
CA ALA A 583 29.82 1.47 4.55
C ALA A 583 29.32 1.55 3.09
N GLN A 584 28.23 0.87 2.76
CA GLN A 584 27.58 0.98 1.45
C GLN A 584 26.93 2.35 1.26
N MET A 585 26.26 2.87 2.29
CA MET A 585 25.64 4.19 2.26
C MET A 585 26.69 5.31 2.10
N GLU A 586 27.83 5.21 2.80
CA GLU A 586 28.97 6.13 2.64
C GLU A 586 29.49 6.16 1.20
N LYS A 587 29.57 4.99 0.54
CA LYS A 587 29.97 4.92 -0.88
C LYS A 587 28.96 5.61 -1.80
N LEU A 588 27.64 5.44 -1.57
CA LEU A 588 26.60 6.12 -2.35
C LEU A 588 26.68 7.64 -2.20
N ILE A 589 26.82 8.12 -0.96
CA ILE A 589 26.98 9.55 -0.67
C ILE A 589 28.22 10.11 -1.37
N LYS A 590 29.31 9.37 -1.38
CA LYS A 590 30.55 9.77 -2.08
C LYS A 590 30.30 9.90 -3.59
N ILE A 591 29.69 8.90 -4.23
CA ILE A 591 29.34 8.92 -5.66
C ILE A 591 28.43 10.10 -6.00
N ALA A 592 27.44 10.38 -5.14
CA ALA A 592 26.51 11.50 -5.33
C ALA A 592 27.22 12.87 -5.23
N ASN A 593 28.14 13.02 -4.28
CA ASN A 593 28.93 14.23 -4.13
C ASN A 593 29.90 14.47 -5.31
N GLU A 594 30.54 13.40 -5.82
CA GLU A 594 31.39 13.47 -7.01
C GLU A 594 30.58 13.92 -8.23
N ARG A 595 29.38 13.32 -8.45
CA ARG A 595 28.50 13.69 -9.55
C ARG A 595 27.99 15.13 -9.44
N LEU A 596 27.62 15.55 -8.24
CA LEU A 596 27.17 16.93 -7.97
C LEU A 596 28.28 17.95 -8.30
N LYS A 597 29.51 17.63 -7.95
CA LYS A 597 30.71 18.47 -8.26
C LYS A 597 30.91 18.58 -9.78
N GLU A 598 30.76 17.48 -10.53
CA GLU A 598 30.84 17.50 -12.00
C GLU A 598 29.74 18.39 -12.61
N LEU A 599 28.48 18.29 -12.13
CA LEU A 599 27.38 19.11 -12.66
C LEU A 599 27.58 20.59 -12.33
N LYS A 600 28.07 20.93 -11.15
CA LYS A 600 28.38 22.34 -10.81
C LYS A 600 29.53 22.89 -11.66
N ALA A 601 30.60 22.13 -11.87
CA ALA A 601 31.72 22.54 -12.74
C ALA A 601 31.32 22.66 -14.23
N ALA A 602 30.29 21.94 -14.68
CA ALA A 602 29.75 22.05 -16.03
C ALA A 602 28.83 23.27 -16.24
N LYS A 603 28.27 23.83 -15.15
CA LYS A 603 27.46 25.06 -15.18
C LYS A 603 28.32 26.35 -15.19
N ASP A 604 29.54 26.24 -14.70
CA ASP A 604 30.51 27.37 -14.63
C ASP A 604 31.37 27.52 -15.90
N LYS A 605 31.18 26.64 -16.88
CA LYS A 605 31.77 26.70 -18.23
C LYS A 605 30.70 27.08 -19.25
#